data_f9aeccd50ef7eff3e46dddc54b93a805
#
_entry.id   f9aeccd50ef7eff3e46dddc54b93a805
#
_cell.length_a   1.000
_cell.length_b   1.000
_cell.length_c   1.000
_cell.angle_alpha   90.00
_cell.angle_beta   90.00
_cell.angle_gamma   90.00
#
_symmetry.space_group_name_H-M   'P 1'
#
loop_
_entity.id
_entity.type
_entity.pdbx_description
1 polymer ?
#
loop_
_entity_poly.entity_id
_entity_poly.type
_entity_poly.pdbx_seq_one_letter_code
_entity_poly.pdbx_strand_id
1 'polypeptide(L)'
;MSDKNIETITNINNKKIIDELTKLTKYIQYQIDNTTITKEKNTNKFRLKNINNAIKIIKKYPSKITKGDDLKEIQGIGIGIINRIDEIIKNGYLEELSSIPQFNPNETLIEALTKIIGIGRKTAVDLINKYHINSVDDLITRYNENKITLNKQIALGIKYYNSYK
;
A
#
# COMPACT_ATOMS: atom_id res chain seq x y z
N MET A 1 -5.63 34.44 -8.85
CA MET A 1 -5.44 33.38 -7.84
C MET A 1 -3.99 33.34 -7.42
N SER A 2 -3.73 33.34 -6.13
CA SER A 2 -2.37 33.28 -5.64
C SER A 2 -1.77 31.90 -5.84
N ASP A 3 -0.45 31.84 -6.08
CA ASP A 3 0.29 30.59 -6.28
C ASP A 3 0.06 29.54 -5.16
N LYS A 4 -0.26 30.00 -3.95
CA LYS A 4 -0.58 29.15 -2.80
C LYS A 4 -1.81 28.25 -3.01
N ASN A 5 -2.82 28.73 -3.75
CA ASN A 5 -4.02 27.94 -4.03
C ASN A 5 -3.76 26.83 -5.05
N ILE A 6 -2.88 27.07 -6.01
CA ILE A 6 -2.50 26.07 -7.02
C ILE A 6 -1.69 24.95 -6.38
N GLU A 7 -0.71 25.28 -5.53
CA GLU A 7 0.07 24.29 -4.80
C GLU A 7 -0.81 23.39 -3.90
N THR A 8 -1.76 23.98 -3.20
CA THR A 8 -2.67 23.25 -2.31
C THR A 8 -3.55 22.27 -3.09
N ILE A 9 -4.10 22.70 -4.22
CA ILE A 9 -4.94 21.83 -5.08
C ILE A 9 -4.11 20.69 -5.69
N THR A 10 -2.91 20.99 -6.17
CA THR A 10 -2.01 20.00 -6.76
C THR A 10 -1.58 18.95 -5.74
N ASN A 11 -1.24 19.37 -4.54
CA ASN A 11 -0.88 18.47 -3.43
C ASN A 11 -2.03 17.54 -3.05
N ILE A 12 -3.28 18.03 -3.04
CA ILE A 12 -4.44 17.20 -2.77
C ILE A 12 -4.61 16.13 -3.84
N ASN A 13 -4.47 16.50 -5.12
CA ASN A 13 -4.66 15.58 -6.24
C ASN A 13 -3.62 14.44 -6.27
N ASN A 14 -2.40 14.70 -5.83
CA ASN A 14 -1.29 13.74 -5.84
C ASN A 14 -0.98 13.19 -4.43
N LYS A 15 -1.79 13.52 -3.45
CA LYS A 15 -1.54 13.19 -2.03
C LYS A 15 -1.32 11.70 -1.80
N LYS A 16 -2.12 10.86 -2.43
CA LYS A 16 -2.03 9.41 -2.25
C LYS A 16 -0.69 8.85 -2.72
N ILE A 17 -0.21 9.34 -3.86
CA ILE A 17 1.10 8.97 -4.39
C ILE A 17 2.20 9.41 -3.42
N ILE A 18 2.13 10.65 -2.95
CA ILE A 18 3.08 11.23 -2.00
C ILE A 18 3.08 10.44 -0.69
N ASP A 19 1.92 10.12 -0.15
CA ASP A 19 1.77 9.39 1.11
C ASP A 19 2.38 7.98 1.02
N GLU A 20 2.12 7.25 -0.05
CA GLU A 20 2.67 5.91 -0.25
C GLU A 20 4.19 5.93 -0.45
N LEU A 21 4.70 6.85 -1.27
CA LEU A 21 6.15 7.00 -1.44
C LEU A 21 6.83 7.44 -0.14
N THR A 22 6.18 8.26 0.67
CA THR A 22 6.70 8.67 1.99
C THR A 22 6.80 7.48 2.95
N LYS A 23 5.81 6.59 2.97
CA LYS A 23 5.88 5.33 3.73
C LYS A 23 7.06 4.47 3.26
N LEU A 24 7.28 4.40 1.95
CA LEU A 24 8.41 3.66 1.39
C LEU A 24 9.75 4.23 1.87
N THR A 25 9.89 5.55 1.95
CA THR A 25 11.13 6.15 2.46
C THR A 25 11.40 5.77 3.92
N LYS A 26 10.36 5.72 4.74
CA LYS A 26 10.49 5.30 6.16
C LYS A 26 10.92 3.84 6.26
N TYR A 27 10.37 2.98 5.42
CA TYR A 27 10.74 1.57 5.39
C TYR A 27 12.20 1.37 4.94
N ILE A 28 12.62 2.06 3.89
CA ILE A 28 14.01 2.00 3.42
C ILE A 28 14.97 2.52 4.49
N GLN A 29 14.61 3.60 5.19
CA GLN A 29 15.42 4.09 6.31
C GLN A 29 15.53 3.05 7.42
N TYR A 30 14.45 2.36 7.75
CA TYR A 30 14.46 1.25 8.69
C TYR A 30 15.43 0.15 8.23
N GLN A 31 15.41 -0.22 6.95
CA GLN A 31 16.36 -1.20 6.39
C GLN A 31 17.81 -0.73 6.52
N ILE A 32 18.09 0.54 6.24
CA ILE A 32 19.42 1.12 6.39
C ILE A 32 19.91 1.00 7.84
N ASP A 33 19.06 1.34 8.79
CA ASP A 33 19.39 1.37 10.22
C ASP A 33 19.59 -0.02 10.80
N ASN A 34 18.99 -1.05 10.21
CA ASN A 34 18.96 -2.41 10.74
C ASN A 34 19.81 -3.41 9.95
N THR A 35 20.48 -3.00 8.87
CA THR A 35 21.42 -3.87 8.16
C THR A 35 22.85 -3.63 8.61
N THR A 36 23.62 -4.73 8.72
CA THR A 36 25.07 -4.69 8.97
C THR A 36 25.86 -4.82 7.67
N ILE A 37 25.19 -5.11 6.56
CA ILE A 37 25.84 -5.35 5.26
C ILE A 37 26.03 -4.03 4.53
N THR A 38 27.28 -3.60 4.37
CA THR A 38 27.65 -2.31 3.76
C THR A 38 27.08 -2.12 2.36
N LYS A 39 27.07 -3.17 1.53
CA LYS A 39 26.55 -3.12 0.16
C LYS A 39 25.05 -2.84 0.15
N GLU A 40 24.29 -3.51 0.99
CA GLU A 40 22.84 -3.30 1.13
C GLU A 40 22.54 -1.88 1.65
N LYS A 41 23.29 -1.45 2.64
CA LYS A 41 23.17 -0.11 3.20
C LYS A 41 23.37 0.98 2.14
N ASN A 42 24.42 0.86 1.34
CA ASN A 42 24.72 1.82 0.28
C ASN A 42 23.65 1.80 -0.84
N THR A 43 23.20 0.62 -1.25
CA THR A 43 22.11 0.48 -2.22
C THR A 43 20.84 1.14 -1.72
N ASN A 44 20.48 0.93 -0.48
CA ASN A 44 19.27 1.50 0.12
C ASN A 44 19.39 3.02 0.31
N LYS A 45 20.56 3.54 0.65
CA LYS A 45 20.80 4.98 0.70
C LYS A 45 20.58 5.64 -0.66
N PHE A 46 21.02 5.00 -1.73
CA PHE A 46 20.82 5.48 -3.11
C PHE A 46 19.33 5.45 -3.48
N ARG A 47 18.64 4.35 -3.17
CA ARG A 47 17.19 4.24 -3.38
C ARG A 47 16.43 5.33 -2.64
N LEU A 48 16.77 5.54 -1.37
CA LEU A 48 16.13 6.55 -0.53
C LEU A 48 16.30 7.95 -1.13
N LYS A 49 17.49 8.29 -1.58
CA LYS A 49 17.76 9.56 -2.26
C LYS A 49 16.88 9.75 -3.49
N ASN A 50 16.78 8.73 -4.33
CA ASN A 50 15.97 8.77 -5.55
C ASN A 50 14.48 8.95 -5.26
N ILE A 51 13.95 8.23 -4.27
CA ILE A 51 12.54 8.32 -3.90
C ILE A 51 12.23 9.68 -3.28
N ASN A 52 13.09 10.20 -2.41
CA ASN A 52 12.94 11.54 -1.84
C ASN A 52 12.93 12.62 -2.93
N ASN A 53 13.80 12.49 -3.92
CA ASN A 53 13.83 13.41 -5.07
C ASN A 53 12.53 13.34 -5.87
N ALA A 54 12.02 12.14 -6.11
CA ALA A 54 10.75 11.92 -6.80
C ALA A 54 9.59 12.58 -6.04
N ILE A 55 9.55 12.44 -4.72
CA ILE A 55 8.53 13.08 -3.87
C ILE A 55 8.56 14.60 -4.05
N LYS A 56 9.73 15.22 -4.06
CA LYS A 56 9.88 16.66 -4.28
C LYS A 56 9.34 17.09 -5.64
N ILE A 57 9.62 16.31 -6.68
CA ILE A 57 9.14 16.57 -8.04
C ILE A 57 7.61 16.47 -8.08
N ILE A 58 7.03 15.41 -7.49
CA ILE A 58 5.59 15.18 -7.47
C ILE A 58 4.85 16.29 -6.70
N LYS A 59 5.42 16.76 -5.60
CA LYS A 59 4.84 17.88 -4.82
C LYS A 59 4.74 19.16 -5.63
N LYS A 60 5.65 19.38 -6.58
CA LYS A 60 5.69 20.57 -7.44
C LYS A 60 4.99 20.37 -8.79
N TYR A 61 4.53 19.15 -9.07
CA TYR A 61 3.90 18.85 -10.34
C TYR A 61 2.55 19.58 -10.45
N PRO A 62 2.34 20.35 -11.53
CA PRO A 62 1.21 21.31 -11.60
C PRO A 62 -0.15 20.67 -11.90
N SER A 63 -0.21 19.38 -12.20
CA SER A 63 -1.44 18.70 -12.58
C SER A 63 -1.61 17.39 -11.80
N LYS A 64 -2.83 16.84 -11.84
CA LYS A 64 -3.08 15.50 -11.33
C LYS A 64 -2.32 14.47 -12.17
N ILE A 65 -1.57 13.59 -11.51
CA ILE A 65 -0.87 12.49 -12.16
C ILE A 65 -1.88 11.35 -12.37
N THR A 66 -2.13 10.97 -13.61
CA THR A 66 -3.08 9.92 -13.98
C THR A 66 -2.38 8.60 -14.31
N LYS A 67 -1.10 8.66 -14.66
CA LYS A 67 -0.25 7.50 -14.96
C LYS A 67 1.22 7.85 -14.73
N GLY A 68 2.05 6.85 -14.50
CA GLY A 68 3.48 7.05 -14.31
C GLY A 68 4.17 7.71 -15.49
N ASP A 69 3.73 7.41 -16.70
CA ASP A 69 4.27 8.00 -17.94
C ASP A 69 4.12 9.51 -18.00
N ASP A 70 3.23 10.13 -17.26
CA ASP A 70 3.12 11.58 -17.17
C ASP A 70 4.43 12.24 -16.71
N LEU A 71 5.28 11.50 -16.01
CA LEU A 71 6.53 11.97 -15.44
C LEU A 71 7.77 11.44 -16.17
N LYS A 72 7.63 10.64 -17.23
CA LYS A 72 8.78 9.96 -17.88
C LYS A 72 9.83 10.90 -18.46
N GLU A 73 9.44 12.09 -18.88
CA GLU A 73 10.33 13.09 -19.46
C GLU A 73 11.00 13.98 -18.41
N ILE A 74 10.63 13.83 -17.15
CA ILE A 74 11.18 14.64 -16.06
C ILE A 74 12.50 14.03 -15.61
N GLN A 75 13.57 14.82 -15.64
CA GLN A 75 14.88 14.41 -15.15
C GLN A 75 14.80 14.07 -13.66
N GLY A 76 15.34 12.92 -13.27
CA GLY A 76 15.31 12.44 -11.89
C GLY A 76 14.20 11.43 -11.61
N ILE A 77 13.32 11.16 -12.59
CA ILE A 77 12.28 10.12 -12.49
C ILE A 77 12.71 8.93 -13.34
N GLY A 78 13.02 7.81 -12.66
CA GLY A 78 13.38 6.56 -13.31
C GLY A 78 12.20 5.62 -13.51
N ILE A 79 12.43 4.52 -14.23
CA ILE A 79 11.41 3.51 -14.51
C ILE A 79 10.83 2.89 -13.22
N GLY A 80 11.65 2.71 -12.19
CA GLY A 80 11.19 2.18 -10.91
C GLY A 80 10.16 3.07 -10.23
N ILE A 81 10.32 4.38 -10.32
CA ILE A 81 9.35 5.35 -9.79
C ILE A 81 8.07 5.34 -10.63
N ILE A 82 8.21 5.31 -11.96
CA ILE A 82 7.06 5.24 -12.88
C ILE A 82 6.19 4.03 -12.57
N ASN A 83 6.80 2.86 -12.42
CA ASN A 83 6.08 1.63 -12.10
C ASN A 83 5.38 1.69 -10.74
N ARG A 84 6.01 2.30 -9.73
CA ARG A 84 5.39 2.49 -8.42
C ARG A 84 4.21 3.46 -8.45
N ILE A 85 4.31 4.52 -9.23
CA ILE A 85 3.20 5.47 -9.43
C ILE A 85 2.00 4.75 -10.06
N ASP A 86 2.23 3.96 -11.12
CA ASP A 86 1.17 3.18 -11.76
C ASP A 86 0.51 2.20 -10.79
N GLU A 87 1.30 1.52 -9.98
CA GLU A 87 0.80 0.60 -8.95
C GLU A 87 -0.07 1.32 -7.90
N ILE A 88 0.38 2.46 -7.40
CA ILE A 88 -0.39 3.26 -6.43
C ILE A 88 -1.71 3.74 -7.04
N ILE A 89 -1.69 4.20 -8.28
CA ILE A 89 -2.90 4.67 -8.97
C ILE A 89 -3.88 3.51 -9.18
N LYS A 90 -3.38 2.35 -9.60
CA LYS A 90 -4.20 1.17 -9.87
C LYS A 90 -4.76 0.54 -8.59
N ASN A 91 -3.91 0.32 -7.58
CA ASN A 91 -4.23 -0.46 -6.39
C ASN A 91 -4.52 0.39 -5.16
N GLY A 92 -4.05 1.63 -5.13
CA GLY A 92 -4.16 2.52 -3.99
C GLY A 92 -3.07 2.35 -2.93
N TYR A 93 -2.14 1.41 -3.14
CA TYR A 93 -1.05 1.11 -2.20
C TYR A 93 0.09 0.43 -2.96
N LEU A 94 1.27 0.36 -2.33
CA LEU A 94 2.41 -0.41 -2.82
C LEU A 94 2.41 -1.79 -2.17
N GLU A 95 2.40 -2.86 -2.98
CA GLU A 95 2.41 -4.24 -2.49
C GLU A 95 3.66 -4.53 -1.64
N GLU A 96 4.80 -3.97 -1.99
CA GLU A 96 6.03 -4.11 -1.22
C GLU A 96 5.92 -3.61 0.23
N LEU A 97 5.01 -2.67 0.51
CA LEU A 97 4.72 -2.18 1.87
C LEU A 97 3.60 -2.94 2.55
N SER A 98 2.65 -3.49 1.80
CA SER A 98 1.48 -4.16 2.36
C SER A 98 1.84 -5.42 3.13
N SER A 99 2.97 -6.06 2.81
CA SER A 99 3.47 -7.24 3.51
C SER A 99 4.20 -6.92 4.82
N ILE A 100 4.39 -5.64 5.14
CA ILE A 100 5.14 -5.18 6.31
C ILE A 100 4.14 -4.63 7.34
N PRO A 101 3.99 -5.26 8.52
CA PRO A 101 2.94 -4.92 9.49
C PRO A 101 2.85 -3.43 9.83
N GLN A 102 3.97 -2.81 10.13
CA GLN A 102 4.03 -1.42 10.59
C GLN A 102 3.68 -0.38 9.53
N PHE A 103 3.62 -0.77 8.25
CA PHE A 103 3.31 0.13 7.13
C PHE A 103 1.99 -0.17 6.44
N ASN A 104 1.28 -1.22 6.87
CA ASN A 104 0.00 -1.60 6.29
C ASN A 104 -1.15 -0.94 7.07
N PRO A 105 -1.97 -0.08 6.43
CA PRO A 105 -3.09 0.57 7.11
C PRO A 105 -4.16 -0.41 7.57
N ASN A 106 -4.19 -1.61 7.00
CA ASN A 106 -5.16 -2.65 7.33
C ASN A 106 -4.62 -3.69 8.32
N GLU A 107 -3.50 -3.43 8.97
CA GLU A 107 -2.84 -4.43 9.82
C GLU A 107 -3.76 -4.98 10.92
N THR A 108 -4.50 -4.12 11.61
CA THR A 108 -5.46 -4.55 12.63
C THR A 108 -6.52 -5.49 12.06
N LEU A 109 -7.03 -5.17 10.88
CA LEU A 109 -8.01 -6.01 10.17
C LEU A 109 -7.38 -7.33 9.72
N ILE A 110 -6.17 -7.30 9.19
CA ILE A 110 -5.43 -8.51 8.78
C ILE A 110 -5.24 -9.44 9.99
N GLU A 111 -4.80 -8.90 11.12
CA GLU A 111 -4.64 -9.68 12.35
C GLU A 111 -5.97 -10.30 12.81
N ALA A 112 -7.05 -9.54 12.75
CA ALA A 112 -8.38 -10.04 13.11
C ALA A 112 -8.83 -11.17 12.19
N LEU A 113 -8.64 -11.04 10.87
CA LEU A 113 -9.01 -12.07 9.89
C LEU A 113 -8.17 -13.34 10.05
N THR A 114 -6.89 -13.24 10.39
CA THR A 114 -6.01 -14.41 10.57
C THR A 114 -6.39 -15.27 11.79
N LYS A 115 -7.23 -14.77 12.68
CA LYS A 115 -7.79 -15.57 13.78
C LYS A 115 -8.78 -16.61 13.30
N ILE A 116 -9.32 -16.47 12.10
CA ILE A 116 -10.17 -17.47 11.47
C ILE A 116 -9.28 -18.58 10.91
N ILE A 117 -9.54 -19.82 11.31
CA ILE A 117 -8.79 -20.99 10.81
C ILE A 117 -8.93 -21.07 9.28
N GLY A 118 -7.82 -21.25 8.59
CA GLY A 118 -7.78 -21.30 7.15
C GLY A 118 -7.44 -19.96 6.47
N ILE A 119 -7.41 -18.86 7.22
CA ILE A 119 -7.02 -17.54 6.72
C ILE A 119 -5.62 -17.20 7.26
N GLY A 120 -4.62 -17.25 6.39
CA GLY A 120 -3.29 -16.72 6.66
C GLY A 120 -3.19 -15.25 6.25
N ARG A 121 -2.04 -14.65 6.50
CA ARG A 121 -1.82 -13.23 6.19
C ARG A 121 -2.06 -12.90 4.71
N LYS A 122 -1.52 -13.70 3.78
CA LYS A 122 -1.71 -13.48 2.35
C LYS A 122 -3.18 -13.55 1.95
N THR A 123 -3.90 -14.55 2.44
CA THR A 123 -5.33 -14.71 2.18
C THR A 123 -6.13 -13.52 2.72
N ALA A 124 -5.80 -13.05 3.92
CA ALA A 124 -6.45 -11.86 4.50
C ALA A 124 -6.25 -10.62 3.63
N VAL A 125 -5.03 -10.37 3.17
CA VAL A 125 -4.73 -9.25 2.27
C VAL A 125 -5.51 -9.37 0.97
N ASP A 126 -5.54 -10.55 0.35
CA ASP A 126 -6.27 -10.80 -0.90
C ASP A 126 -7.77 -10.56 -0.73
N LEU A 127 -8.37 -11.01 0.38
CA LEU A 127 -9.79 -10.80 0.67
C LEU A 127 -10.13 -9.31 0.82
N ILE A 128 -9.30 -8.56 1.53
CA ILE A 128 -9.48 -7.12 1.69
C ILE A 128 -9.42 -6.41 0.34
N ASN A 129 -8.44 -6.75 -0.48
CA ASN A 129 -8.23 -6.08 -1.77
C ASN A 129 -9.28 -6.46 -2.81
N LYS A 130 -9.66 -7.74 -2.87
CA LYS A 130 -10.63 -8.24 -3.86
C LYS A 130 -12.05 -7.83 -3.54
N TYR A 131 -12.47 -7.96 -2.28
CA TYR A 131 -13.85 -7.77 -1.87
C TYR A 131 -14.07 -6.51 -1.03
N HIS A 132 -13.03 -5.73 -0.76
CA HIS A 132 -13.09 -4.54 0.10
C HIS A 132 -13.68 -4.82 1.48
N ILE A 133 -13.30 -5.96 2.06
CA ILE A 133 -13.73 -6.36 3.40
C ILE A 133 -13.22 -5.33 4.41
N ASN A 134 -14.08 -4.87 5.30
CA ASN A 134 -13.74 -3.85 6.30
C ASN A 134 -13.79 -4.35 7.74
N SER A 135 -14.28 -5.57 7.98
CA SER A 135 -14.32 -6.21 9.30
C SER A 135 -14.48 -7.71 9.18
N VAL A 136 -14.24 -8.45 10.27
CA VAL A 136 -14.54 -9.89 10.33
C VAL A 136 -16.03 -10.13 10.16
N ASP A 137 -16.87 -9.33 10.80
CA ASP A 137 -18.33 -9.43 10.68
C ASP A 137 -18.81 -9.17 9.25
N ASP A 138 -18.18 -8.23 8.55
CA ASP A 138 -18.47 -7.97 7.13
C ASP A 138 -18.17 -9.19 6.26
N LEU A 139 -17.03 -9.85 6.47
CA LEU A 139 -16.67 -11.08 5.76
C LEU A 139 -17.71 -12.17 5.98
N ILE A 140 -18.08 -12.43 7.24
CA ILE A 140 -19.02 -13.47 7.63
C ILE A 140 -20.40 -13.17 7.04
N THR A 141 -20.86 -11.93 7.12
CA THR A 141 -22.15 -11.49 6.56
C THR A 141 -22.22 -11.71 5.06
N ARG A 142 -21.19 -11.29 4.32
CA ARG A 142 -21.14 -11.47 2.88
C ARG A 142 -21.09 -12.94 2.47
N TYR A 143 -20.36 -13.76 3.22
CA TYR A 143 -20.33 -15.20 3.00
C TYR A 143 -21.71 -15.84 3.21
N ASN A 144 -22.39 -15.50 4.30
CA ASN A 144 -23.72 -16.01 4.61
C ASN A 144 -24.78 -15.56 3.60
N GLU A 145 -24.59 -14.37 3.01
CA GLU A 145 -25.47 -13.84 1.95
C GLU A 145 -25.11 -14.34 0.55
N ASN A 146 -24.14 -15.24 0.42
CA ASN A 146 -23.63 -15.76 -0.86
C ASN A 146 -23.07 -14.70 -1.81
N LYS A 147 -22.61 -13.59 -1.27
CA LYS A 147 -21.99 -12.50 -2.06
C LYS A 147 -20.52 -12.76 -2.40
N ILE A 148 -19.88 -13.66 -1.68
CA ILE A 148 -18.51 -14.07 -1.91
C ILE A 148 -18.39 -15.58 -1.84
N THR A 149 -17.39 -16.13 -2.56
CA THR A 149 -17.09 -17.55 -2.55
C THR A 149 -15.78 -17.79 -1.81
N LEU A 150 -15.81 -18.70 -0.84
CA LEU A 150 -14.64 -19.09 -0.05
C LEU A 150 -14.40 -20.58 -0.20
N ASN A 151 -13.14 -21.03 -0.05
CA ASN A 151 -12.82 -22.45 -0.07
C ASN A 151 -13.39 -23.15 1.19
N LYS A 152 -13.45 -24.48 1.14
CA LYS A 152 -14.04 -25.29 2.22
C LYS A 152 -13.34 -25.08 3.57
N GLN A 153 -12.01 -24.89 3.55
CA GLN A 153 -11.21 -24.70 4.77
C GLN A 153 -11.59 -23.39 5.47
N ILE A 154 -11.71 -22.31 4.72
CA ILE A 154 -12.09 -21.01 5.27
C ILE A 154 -13.56 -21.04 5.73
N ALA A 155 -14.45 -21.64 4.96
CA ALA A 155 -15.85 -21.80 5.34
C ALA A 155 -16.00 -22.53 6.67
N LEU A 156 -15.24 -23.61 6.86
CA LEU A 156 -15.19 -24.35 8.11
C LEU A 156 -14.62 -23.50 9.25
N GLY A 157 -13.57 -22.71 8.98
CA GLY A 157 -12.98 -21.77 9.93
C GLY A 157 -13.98 -20.72 10.42
N ILE A 158 -14.81 -20.19 9.54
CA ILE A 158 -15.89 -19.24 9.89
C ILE A 158 -16.91 -19.90 10.81
N LYS A 159 -17.29 -21.14 10.53
CA LYS A 159 -18.21 -21.91 11.37
C LYS A 159 -17.66 -22.07 12.79
N TYR A 160 -16.41 -22.45 12.93
CA TYR A 160 -15.76 -22.57 14.23
C TYR A 160 -15.59 -21.23 14.93
N TYR A 161 -15.22 -20.18 14.21
CA TYR A 161 -15.10 -18.84 14.76
C TYR A 161 -16.40 -18.38 15.42
N ASN A 162 -17.53 -18.62 14.77
CA ASN A 162 -18.86 -18.28 15.32
C ASN A 162 -19.18 -19.08 16.58
N SER A 163 -18.66 -20.30 16.72
CA SER A 163 -18.89 -21.15 17.89
C SER A 163 -18.12 -20.68 19.14
N TYR A 164 -17.07 -19.89 18.97
CA TYR A 164 -16.23 -19.38 20.06
C TYR A 164 -16.50 -17.91 20.43
N LYS A 165 -17.51 -17.32 19.85
CA LYS A 165 -17.91 -15.95 20.16
C LYS A 165 -18.60 -15.85 21.52
#